data_0c4ed8899e3bdbc90105b878874d26f6
#
_entry.id   0c4ed8899e3bdbc90105b878874d26f6
#
_cell.length_a   1.000
_cell.length_b   1.000
_cell.length_c   1.000
_cell.angle_alpha   90.00
_cell.angle_beta   90.00
_cell.angle_gamma   90.00
#
_symmetry.space_group_name_H-M   'P 1'
#
loop_
_entity.id
_entity.type
_entity.pdbx_description
1 polymer ?
#
loop_
_entity_poly.entity_id
_entity_poly.type
_entity_poly.pdbx_seq_one_letter_code
_entity_poly.pdbx_strand_id
1 'polypeptide(L)'
;MNDIFSKDLNGEMVSPDEPGYDALIDDIFRTMETAQELATVSIRDQKRVHELMGKILGKELPESTTVLPPFYIDYGKPVTIGERCFIQQCCTFFGRGGIEIGHDVFIGPKVNLITINHDVDPDNRSATYGRRIVIEDKVWIGIRHCPARCKNRIWRNHWCWKCSYKRC
;
A
#
# COMPACT_ATOMS: atom_id res chain seq x y z
N MET A 1 -10.31 -21.84 -10.19
CA MET A 1 -9.36 -22.04 -9.07
C MET A 1 -8.94 -20.64 -8.64
N ASN A 2 -9.37 -20.19 -7.44
CA ASN A 2 -8.92 -18.87 -6.96
C ASN A 2 -7.40 -18.99 -6.71
N ASP A 3 -6.65 -18.20 -7.44
CA ASP A 3 -5.21 -18.06 -7.25
C ASP A 3 -4.95 -17.41 -5.87
N ILE A 4 -3.90 -17.84 -5.17
CA ILE A 4 -3.53 -17.32 -3.83
C ILE A 4 -3.44 -15.79 -3.83
N PHE A 5 -2.98 -15.19 -4.94
CA PHE A 5 -2.89 -13.74 -5.08
C PHE A 5 -4.25 -13.02 -5.09
N SER A 6 -5.33 -13.72 -5.48
CA SER A 6 -6.68 -13.14 -5.47
C SER A 6 -7.35 -13.22 -4.10
N LYS A 7 -6.94 -14.13 -3.24
CA LYS A 7 -7.52 -14.32 -1.90
C LYS A 7 -7.43 -13.07 -1.04
N ASP A 8 -6.25 -12.45 -0.96
CA ASP A 8 -6.07 -11.19 -0.22
C ASP A 8 -6.99 -10.08 -0.70
N LEU A 9 -7.14 -9.95 -2.03
CA LEU A 9 -8.03 -8.94 -2.63
C LEU A 9 -9.49 -9.19 -2.32
N ASN A 10 -9.88 -10.47 -2.21
CA ASN A 10 -11.23 -10.89 -1.84
C ASN A 10 -11.47 -10.85 -0.33
N GLY A 11 -10.44 -10.63 0.47
CA GLY A 11 -10.50 -10.66 1.93
C GLY A 11 -10.64 -12.06 2.51
N GLU A 12 -10.23 -13.07 1.74
CA GLU A 12 -10.17 -14.47 2.18
C GLU A 12 -8.91 -14.70 3.02
N MET A 13 -8.96 -15.71 3.88
CA MET A 13 -7.81 -16.12 4.67
C MET A 13 -6.76 -16.79 3.79
N VAL A 14 -5.49 -16.45 4.02
CA VAL A 14 -4.31 -17.06 3.39
C VAL A 14 -3.45 -17.68 4.49
N SER A 15 -3.24 -18.99 4.41
CA SER A 15 -2.41 -19.74 5.34
C SER A 15 -1.06 -20.13 4.72
N PRO A 16 0.01 -20.26 5.54
CA PRO A 16 1.34 -20.62 5.04
C PRO A 16 1.43 -22.02 4.39
N ASP A 17 0.53 -22.91 4.72
CA ASP A 17 0.45 -24.27 4.18
C ASP A 17 -0.35 -24.38 2.87
N GLU A 18 -0.89 -23.28 2.37
CA GLU A 18 -1.65 -23.27 1.12
C GLU A 18 -0.75 -23.40 -0.12
N PRO A 19 -1.24 -24.10 -1.15
CA PRO A 19 -0.53 -24.16 -2.42
C PRO A 19 -0.31 -22.75 -3.01
N GLY A 20 0.94 -22.45 -3.39
CA GLY A 20 1.32 -21.15 -3.95
C GLY A 20 1.78 -20.11 -2.93
N TYR A 21 1.75 -20.42 -1.62
CA TYR A 21 2.21 -19.49 -0.59
C TYR A 21 3.69 -19.11 -0.78
N ASP A 22 4.56 -20.07 -1.08
CA ASP A 22 5.98 -19.79 -1.34
C ASP A 22 6.18 -18.83 -2.52
N ALA A 23 5.38 -18.96 -3.59
CA ALA A 23 5.44 -18.06 -4.73
C ALA A 23 4.97 -16.64 -4.38
N LEU A 24 3.98 -16.51 -3.48
CA LEU A 24 3.54 -15.22 -2.96
C LEU A 24 4.65 -14.55 -2.14
N ILE A 25 5.29 -15.30 -1.25
CA ILE A 25 6.40 -14.80 -0.41
C ILE A 25 7.60 -14.37 -1.27
N ASP A 26 7.95 -15.15 -2.28
CA ASP A 26 9.03 -14.83 -3.21
C ASP A 26 8.74 -13.52 -3.98
N ASP A 27 7.51 -13.31 -4.42
CA ASP A 27 7.09 -12.09 -5.11
C ASP A 27 7.08 -10.85 -4.18
N ILE A 28 6.72 -11.05 -2.90
CA ILE A 28 6.85 -10.04 -1.84
C ILE A 28 8.33 -9.66 -1.65
N PHE A 29 9.22 -10.62 -1.50
CA PHE A 29 10.64 -10.35 -1.29
C PHE A 29 11.26 -9.62 -2.47
N ARG A 30 10.95 -9.99 -3.73
CA ARG A 30 11.39 -9.24 -4.91
C ARG A 30 10.92 -7.78 -4.89
N THR A 31 9.68 -7.55 -4.46
CA THR A 31 9.14 -6.19 -4.31
C THR A 31 9.92 -5.42 -3.25
N MET A 32 10.17 -6.04 -2.10
CA MET A 32 10.90 -5.40 -1.00
C MET A 32 12.37 -5.12 -1.36
N GLU A 33 13.04 -6.01 -2.10
CA GLU A 33 14.39 -5.77 -2.64
C GLU A 33 14.42 -4.55 -3.57
N THR A 34 13.44 -4.44 -4.47
CA THR A 34 13.31 -3.27 -5.34
C THR A 34 13.04 -1.99 -4.54
N ALA A 35 12.25 -2.08 -3.46
CA ALA A 35 11.99 -0.96 -2.56
C ALA A 35 13.24 -0.55 -1.75
N GLN A 36 14.12 -1.49 -1.40
CA GLN A 36 15.43 -1.19 -0.79
C GLN A 36 16.33 -0.40 -1.75
N GLU A 37 16.37 -0.79 -3.03
CA GLU A 37 17.07 -0.02 -4.05
C GLU A 37 16.47 1.40 -4.16
N LEU A 38 15.15 1.53 -4.24
CA LEU A 38 14.45 2.81 -4.28
C LEU A 38 14.80 3.70 -3.07
N ALA A 39 14.93 3.11 -1.89
CA ALA A 39 15.25 3.88 -0.67
C ALA A 39 16.58 4.62 -0.71
N THR A 40 17.51 4.21 -1.58
CA THR A 40 18.84 4.83 -1.74
C THR A 40 18.92 5.83 -2.90
N VAL A 41 17.85 5.95 -3.69
CA VAL A 41 17.80 6.86 -4.84
C VAL A 41 17.72 8.31 -4.37
N SER A 42 18.48 9.20 -5.04
CA SER A 42 18.37 10.64 -4.80
C SER A 42 16.96 11.14 -5.10
N ILE A 43 16.41 11.96 -4.20
CA ILE A 43 15.11 12.61 -4.41
C ILE A 43 15.05 13.47 -5.69
N ARG A 44 16.20 13.86 -6.23
CA ARG A 44 16.31 14.64 -7.47
C ARG A 44 16.24 13.76 -8.72
N ASP A 45 16.51 12.46 -8.60
CA ASP A 45 16.45 11.50 -9.71
C ASP A 45 15.06 10.88 -9.84
N GLN A 46 14.07 11.70 -10.14
CA GLN A 46 12.68 11.27 -10.29
C GLN A 46 12.50 10.26 -11.43
N LYS A 47 13.38 10.31 -12.46
CA LYS A 47 13.34 9.29 -13.52
C LYS A 47 13.60 7.90 -12.95
N ARG A 48 14.66 7.74 -12.14
CA ARG A 48 14.98 6.47 -11.49
C ARG A 48 13.89 6.05 -10.50
N VAL A 49 13.32 7.00 -9.76
CA VAL A 49 12.17 6.73 -8.87
C VAL A 49 11.00 6.13 -9.65
N HIS A 50 10.61 6.72 -10.79
CA HIS A 50 9.52 6.21 -11.62
C HIS A 50 9.81 4.82 -12.20
N GLU A 51 11.04 4.58 -12.67
CA GLU A 51 11.45 3.26 -13.16
C GLU A 51 11.29 2.17 -12.09
N LEU A 52 11.76 2.43 -10.87
CA LEU A 52 11.67 1.47 -9.77
C LEU A 52 10.24 1.31 -9.26
N MET A 53 9.50 2.40 -9.15
CA MET A 53 8.07 2.34 -8.82
C MET A 53 7.29 1.55 -9.86
N GLY A 54 7.60 1.70 -11.14
CA GLY A 54 6.99 0.91 -12.21
C GLY A 54 7.24 -0.60 -12.04
N LYS A 55 8.46 -0.99 -11.65
CA LYS A 55 8.79 -2.40 -11.33
C LYS A 55 8.01 -2.90 -10.12
N ILE A 56 7.94 -2.09 -9.06
CA ILE A 56 7.21 -2.40 -7.82
C ILE A 56 5.71 -2.59 -8.10
N LEU A 57 5.11 -1.67 -8.85
CA LEU A 57 3.67 -1.67 -9.12
C LEU A 57 3.28 -2.67 -10.23
N GLY A 58 4.24 -3.12 -11.05
CA GLY A 58 3.95 -3.91 -12.26
C GLY A 58 3.21 -3.12 -13.35
N LYS A 59 3.23 -1.79 -13.28
CA LYS A 59 2.61 -0.83 -14.19
C LYS A 59 3.27 0.54 -14.03
N GLU A 60 3.13 1.40 -15.02
CA GLU A 60 3.71 2.74 -14.97
C GLU A 60 3.10 3.59 -13.85
N LEU A 61 3.96 4.31 -13.13
CA LEU A 61 3.54 5.41 -12.25
C LEU A 61 3.29 6.64 -13.13
N PRO A 62 2.15 7.36 -12.98
CA PRO A 62 1.90 8.58 -13.76
C PRO A 62 3.03 9.60 -13.62
N GLU A 63 3.51 10.16 -14.72
CA GLU A 63 4.63 11.13 -14.74
C GLU A 63 4.40 12.36 -13.85
N SER A 64 3.13 12.75 -13.70
CA SER A 64 2.71 13.87 -12.86
C SER A 64 2.71 13.57 -11.36
N THR A 65 2.95 12.31 -10.97
CA THR A 65 2.95 11.86 -9.57
C THR A 65 4.37 11.79 -9.05
N THR A 66 4.60 12.35 -7.87
CA THR A 66 5.90 12.39 -7.21
C THR A 66 5.91 11.48 -5.98
N VAL A 67 6.90 10.60 -5.92
CA VAL A 67 7.20 9.80 -4.73
C VAL A 67 8.58 10.18 -4.21
N LEU A 68 8.68 10.50 -2.93
CA LEU A 68 9.95 10.86 -2.30
C LEU A 68 10.53 9.67 -1.54
N PRO A 69 11.71 9.17 -1.91
CA PRO A 69 12.42 8.16 -1.14
C PRO A 69 12.88 8.68 0.25
N PRO A 70 13.08 7.81 1.25
CA PRO A 70 12.79 6.38 1.20
C PRO A 70 11.29 6.10 1.24
N PHE A 71 10.87 5.10 0.47
CA PHE A 71 9.50 4.59 0.41
C PHE A 71 9.53 3.07 0.61
N TYR A 72 8.65 2.54 1.43
CA TYR A 72 8.63 1.14 1.81
C TYR A 72 7.32 0.49 1.37
N ILE A 73 7.41 -0.69 0.79
CA ILE A 73 6.25 -1.44 0.34
C ILE A 73 6.56 -2.94 0.37
N ASP A 74 5.60 -3.75 0.82
CA ASP A 74 5.72 -5.20 0.81
C ASP A 74 5.30 -5.80 -0.53
N TYR A 75 4.17 -5.34 -1.10
CA TYR A 75 3.63 -5.88 -2.34
C TYR A 75 2.90 -4.79 -3.15
N GLY A 76 3.40 -4.52 -4.35
CA GLY A 76 2.95 -3.36 -5.12
C GLY A 76 1.91 -3.65 -6.22
N LYS A 77 1.81 -4.87 -6.73
CA LYS A 77 0.96 -5.18 -7.89
C LYS A 77 -0.51 -4.75 -7.73
N PRO A 78 -1.15 -4.93 -6.53
CA PRO A 78 -2.53 -4.49 -6.32
C PRO A 78 -2.65 -3.01 -5.91
N VAL A 79 -1.55 -2.26 -5.94
CA VAL A 79 -1.56 -0.83 -5.61
C VAL A 79 -1.74 -0.01 -6.88
N THR A 80 -2.69 0.92 -6.87
CA THR A 80 -2.88 1.91 -7.93
C THR A 80 -2.72 3.32 -7.38
N ILE A 81 -2.04 4.17 -8.13
CA ILE A 81 -1.80 5.57 -7.76
C ILE A 81 -2.20 6.44 -8.95
N GLY A 82 -3.05 7.41 -8.70
CA GLY A 82 -3.54 8.34 -9.71
C GLY A 82 -2.52 9.42 -10.08
N GLU A 83 -2.96 10.35 -10.90
CA GLU A 83 -2.17 11.48 -11.38
C GLU A 83 -2.06 12.60 -10.35
N ARG A 84 -1.00 13.41 -10.45
CA ARG A 84 -0.75 14.61 -9.64
C ARG A 84 -0.76 14.33 -8.14
N CYS A 85 -0.38 13.11 -7.77
CA CYS A 85 -0.21 12.74 -6.37
C CYS A 85 1.16 13.13 -5.86
N PHE A 86 1.25 13.38 -4.56
CA PHE A 86 2.49 13.65 -3.87
C PHE A 86 2.60 12.78 -2.62
N ILE A 87 3.54 11.83 -2.65
CA ILE A 87 3.78 10.88 -1.56
C ILE A 87 5.13 11.22 -0.93
N GLN A 88 5.09 11.65 0.32
CA GLN A 88 6.28 12.05 1.05
C GLN A 88 7.07 10.85 1.59
N GLN A 89 8.28 11.15 2.04
CA GLN A 89 9.26 10.16 2.47
C GLN A 89 8.82 9.35 3.71
N CYS A 90 9.41 8.18 3.84
CA CYS A 90 9.19 7.23 4.94
C CYS A 90 7.75 6.69 5.01
N CYS A 91 6.98 6.79 3.93
CA CYS A 91 5.68 6.11 3.87
C CYS A 91 5.88 4.61 3.76
N THR A 92 4.96 3.83 4.36
CA THR A 92 4.97 2.37 4.33
C THR A 92 3.63 1.84 3.86
N PHE A 93 3.62 1.09 2.77
CA PHE A 93 2.42 0.49 2.22
C PHE A 93 2.50 -1.03 2.32
N PHE A 94 1.56 -1.65 3.00
CA PHE A 94 1.34 -3.10 2.96
C PHE A 94 0.18 -3.34 1.99
N GLY A 95 0.55 -3.62 0.73
CA GLY A 95 -0.35 -3.49 -0.42
C GLY A 95 -1.13 -4.73 -0.80
N ARG A 96 -0.88 -5.90 -0.20
CA ARG A 96 -1.47 -7.20 -0.61
C ARG A 96 -2.99 -7.18 -0.72
N GLY A 97 -3.68 -6.51 0.21
CA GLY A 97 -5.15 -6.40 0.19
C GLY A 97 -5.71 -5.34 -0.78
N GLY A 98 -4.83 -4.68 -1.54
CA GLY A 98 -5.18 -3.63 -2.50
C GLY A 98 -5.21 -2.22 -1.89
N ILE A 99 -4.54 -1.29 -2.56
CA ILE A 99 -4.58 0.15 -2.24
C ILE A 99 -4.93 0.89 -3.52
N GLU A 100 -6.01 1.66 -3.48
CA GLU A 100 -6.41 2.54 -4.57
C GLU A 100 -6.25 3.99 -4.12
N ILE A 101 -5.40 4.74 -4.81
CA ILE A 101 -5.18 6.16 -4.58
C ILE A 101 -5.65 6.92 -5.81
N GLY A 102 -6.61 7.80 -5.63
CA GLY A 102 -7.16 8.66 -6.68
C GLY A 102 -6.21 9.74 -7.16
N HIS A 103 -6.74 10.74 -7.83
CA HIS A 103 -5.98 11.87 -8.38
C HIS A 103 -5.84 13.01 -7.36
N ASP A 104 -4.79 13.82 -7.52
CA ASP A 104 -4.56 15.03 -6.69
C ASP A 104 -4.45 14.72 -5.19
N VAL A 105 -3.94 13.53 -4.83
CA VAL A 105 -3.82 13.06 -3.44
C VAL A 105 -2.47 13.45 -2.87
N PHE A 106 -2.48 14.03 -1.66
CA PHE A 106 -1.26 14.33 -0.90
C PHE A 106 -1.14 13.42 0.32
N ILE A 107 -0.02 12.68 0.39
CA ILE A 107 0.28 11.78 1.51
C ILE A 107 1.51 12.32 2.23
N GLY A 108 1.31 12.72 3.48
CA GLY A 108 2.36 13.26 4.35
C GLY A 108 3.39 12.20 4.76
N PRO A 109 4.51 12.63 5.37
CA PRO A 109 5.59 11.72 5.72
C PRO A 109 5.15 10.71 6.80
N LYS A 110 5.77 9.52 6.75
CA LYS A 110 5.53 8.42 7.72
C LYS A 110 4.08 7.95 7.78
N VAL A 111 3.32 8.13 6.71
CA VAL A 111 1.99 7.53 6.62
C VAL A 111 2.13 6.02 6.37
N ASN A 112 1.39 5.23 7.14
CA ASN A 112 1.32 3.79 6.97
C ASN A 112 -0.07 3.41 6.45
N LEU A 113 -0.10 2.73 5.29
CA LEU A 113 -1.30 2.14 4.69
C LEU A 113 -1.18 0.62 4.81
N ILE A 114 -1.92 0.03 5.74
CA ILE A 114 -1.79 -1.39 6.08
C ILE A 114 -3.07 -2.11 5.68
N THR A 115 -3.00 -2.96 4.67
CA THR A 115 -4.15 -3.72 4.15
C THR A 115 -4.23 -5.13 4.71
N ILE A 116 -3.18 -5.62 5.38
CA ILE A 116 -3.09 -7.01 5.87
C ILE A 116 -3.31 -7.04 7.38
N ASN A 117 -4.06 -8.04 7.82
CA ASN A 117 -4.24 -8.38 9.22
C ASN A 117 -3.98 -9.89 9.42
N HIS A 118 -3.59 -10.24 10.63
CA HIS A 118 -3.49 -11.63 11.07
C HIS A 118 -4.81 -12.11 11.67
N ASP A 119 -4.98 -13.43 11.72
CA ASP A 119 -6.08 -14.03 12.47
C ASP A 119 -6.01 -13.62 13.96
N VAL A 120 -7.18 -13.38 14.53
CA VAL A 120 -7.28 -13.05 15.97
C VAL A 120 -7.01 -14.26 16.87
N ASP A 121 -7.23 -15.47 16.36
CA ASP A 121 -6.90 -16.70 17.05
C ASP A 121 -5.36 -16.86 17.15
N PRO A 122 -4.80 -16.96 18.36
CA PRO A 122 -3.36 -17.14 18.54
C PRO A 122 -2.82 -18.44 17.92
N ASP A 123 -3.63 -19.48 17.85
CA ASP A 123 -3.22 -20.78 17.30
C ASP A 123 -3.22 -20.74 15.75
N ASN A 124 -3.90 -19.75 15.14
CA ASN A 124 -3.92 -19.53 13.69
C ASN A 124 -3.28 -18.19 13.29
N ARG A 125 -2.44 -17.60 14.12
CA ARG A 125 -1.86 -16.26 13.95
C ARG A 125 -1.01 -16.10 12.70
N SER A 126 -0.48 -17.19 12.15
CA SER A 126 0.27 -17.19 10.89
C SER A 126 -0.59 -16.92 9.66
N ALA A 127 -1.88 -17.20 9.73
CA ALA A 127 -2.82 -16.90 8.65
C ALA A 127 -3.12 -15.39 8.59
N THR A 128 -3.26 -14.88 7.36
CA THR A 128 -3.49 -13.46 7.10
C THR A 128 -4.69 -13.26 6.18
N TYR A 129 -5.28 -12.07 6.22
CA TYR A 129 -6.32 -11.67 5.27
C TYR A 129 -6.20 -10.20 4.90
N GLY A 130 -6.56 -9.89 3.66
CA GLY A 130 -6.50 -8.54 3.12
C GLY A 130 -7.79 -7.74 3.35
N ARG A 131 -7.65 -6.42 3.43
CA ARG A 131 -8.77 -5.47 3.34
C ARG A 131 -8.32 -4.26 2.55
N ARG A 132 -9.04 -3.97 1.47
CA ARG A 132 -8.73 -2.86 0.56
C ARG A 132 -8.80 -1.51 1.28
N ILE A 133 -7.86 -0.64 0.92
CA ILE A 133 -7.88 0.79 1.25
C ILE A 133 -8.18 1.56 -0.04
N VAL A 134 -9.17 2.46 0.02
CA VAL A 134 -9.51 3.37 -1.08
C VAL A 134 -9.36 4.81 -0.58
N ILE A 135 -8.54 5.58 -1.28
CA ILE A 135 -8.32 7.01 -1.06
C ILE A 135 -8.85 7.72 -2.29
N GLU A 136 -9.94 8.47 -2.11
CA GLU A 136 -10.59 9.21 -3.19
C GLU A 136 -9.73 10.39 -3.66
N ASP A 137 -10.15 11.04 -4.77
CA ASP A 137 -9.47 12.21 -5.32
C ASP A 137 -9.38 13.37 -4.31
N LYS A 138 -8.29 14.14 -4.41
CA LYS A 138 -8.08 15.39 -3.64
C LYS A 138 -8.03 15.21 -2.13
N VAL A 139 -7.72 14.00 -1.67
CA VAL A 139 -7.51 13.71 -0.26
C VAL A 139 -6.13 14.16 0.18
N TRP A 140 -6.05 14.75 1.36
CA TRP A 140 -4.80 15.01 2.05
C TRP A 140 -4.73 14.19 3.34
N ILE A 141 -3.71 13.33 3.44
CA ILE A 141 -3.40 12.55 4.63
C ILE A 141 -2.14 13.15 5.27
N GLY A 142 -2.28 13.71 6.47
CA GLY A 142 -1.14 14.18 7.27
C GLY A 142 -0.34 13.00 7.86
N ILE A 143 0.55 13.28 8.82
CA ILE A 143 1.35 12.25 9.51
C ILE A 143 0.43 11.33 10.32
N ARG A 144 0.12 10.13 9.80
CA ARG A 144 -0.75 9.15 10.49
C ARG A 144 -0.61 7.72 9.99
N HIS A 145 -1.18 6.82 10.82
CA HIS A 145 -1.41 5.42 10.51
C HIS A 145 -2.87 5.24 10.05
N CYS A 146 -3.09 4.66 8.88
CA CYS A 146 -4.43 4.32 8.37
C CYS A 146 -4.59 2.80 8.38
N PRO A 147 -5.36 2.22 9.32
CA PRO A 147 -5.62 0.79 9.35
C PRO A 147 -6.62 0.37 8.27
N ALA A 148 -6.56 -0.89 7.87
CA ALA A 148 -7.52 -1.51 6.95
C ALA A 148 -8.98 -1.25 7.37
N ARG A 149 -9.84 -0.90 6.41
CA ARG A 149 -11.24 -0.45 6.51
C ARG A 149 -11.48 1.07 6.55
N CYS A 150 -10.49 1.92 6.31
CA CYS A 150 -10.78 3.33 6.12
C CYS A 150 -11.37 3.58 4.72
N LYS A 151 -12.70 3.80 4.65
CA LYS A 151 -13.31 4.54 3.55
C LYS A 151 -13.20 6.02 3.91
N ASN A 152 -12.16 6.67 3.41
CA ASN A 152 -11.99 8.10 3.63
C ASN A 152 -12.80 8.88 2.60
N ARG A 153 -14.07 9.15 2.93
CA ARG A 153 -14.78 10.30 2.36
C ARG A 153 -14.30 11.54 3.09
N ILE A 154 -13.39 12.29 2.52
CA ILE A 154 -12.93 13.53 3.13
C ILE A 154 -13.33 14.70 2.26
N TRP A 155 -14.13 15.54 2.88
CA TRP A 155 -14.63 16.81 2.40
C TRP A 155 -13.49 17.83 2.21
N ARG A 156 -13.66 18.73 1.25
CA ARG A 156 -12.82 19.91 1.03
C ARG A 156 -12.52 20.60 2.35
N ASN A 157 -11.24 20.87 2.63
CA ASN A 157 -10.74 21.77 3.68
C ASN A 157 -10.74 21.30 5.14
N HIS A 158 -10.71 20.02 5.47
CA HIS A 158 -10.54 19.63 6.87
C HIS A 158 -9.50 18.53 7.06
N TRP A 159 -8.63 18.74 8.04
CA TRP A 159 -7.73 17.74 8.59
C TRP A 159 -8.48 16.45 8.91
N CYS A 160 -8.05 15.31 8.39
CA CYS A 160 -8.64 14.02 8.76
C CYS A 160 -8.39 13.73 10.24
N TRP A 161 -9.27 14.21 11.12
CA TRP A 161 -9.24 13.99 12.56
C TRP A 161 -10.06 12.78 13.01
N LYS A 162 -10.78 12.10 12.11
CA LYS A 162 -11.66 11.00 12.47
C LYS A 162 -11.46 9.78 11.59
N CYS A 163 -10.41 8.98 11.81
CA CYS A 163 -10.62 7.54 11.83
C CYS A 163 -11.41 7.25 13.11
N SER A 164 -12.73 7.17 13.01
CA SER A 164 -13.54 6.75 14.14
C SER A 164 -13.27 5.27 14.39
N TYR A 165 -12.43 5.00 15.37
CA TYR A 165 -12.29 3.70 15.98
C TYR A 165 -13.63 3.37 16.66
N LYS A 166 -14.53 2.66 15.97
CA LYS A 166 -15.53 1.89 16.70
C LYS A 166 -14.80 0.67 17.23
N ARG A 167 -14.66 0.61 18.53
CA ARG A 167 -14.16 -0.57 19.24
C ARG A 167 -14.92 -1.80 18.75
N CYS A 168 -14.17 -2.86 18.46
CA CYS A 168 -14.73 -4.21 18.38
C CYS A 168 -15.27 -4.61 19.75
#